data_70c421ca2b5f38c65cd8613369099863
#
_entry.id   70c421ca2b5f38c65cd8613369099863
#
_cell.length_a   1.000
_cell.length_b   1.000
_cell.length_c   1.000
_cell.angle_alpha   90.00
_cell.angle_beta   90.00
_cell.angle_gamma   90.00
#
_symmetry.space_group_name_H-M   'P 1'
#
loop_
_entity.id
_entity.type
_entity.pdbx_description
1 polymer ?
#
loop_
_entity_poly.entity_id
_entity_poly.type
_entity_poly.pdbx_seq_one_letter_code
_entity_poly.pdbx_strand_id
1 'polypeptide(L)'
;MDLSSVFGLIQTALELGLICSVTVLALYLSYSMLNVCDLSTDGCFTLGAVTGAVTAMAGHPILAIFAAMAAGLLSGLIVSVLQTRMGINSLLAGIIVNTALYSINIAIMGGASLLSLNKTQTVFSLMKSALAGTPLAGQYKLLTALAAAALIVLFLTLFLRTRMGLAIRATGNNPDMVRSSSINPAITTTVGLCIAGSFTALSGCLLAQYQKAADINIGQGMVTIALASLLIGSTVLGRGGIFLRAVGAVIGAVIFRLVYTVALRLDMPAFMLKLVSAVIVVLAISVPYLKTQLPVIRRRMQRKAD
;
A
#
# COMPACT_ATOMS: atom_id res chain seq x y z
N MET A 1 -7.65 -28.34 -16.94
CA MET A 1 -7.63 -26.99 -16.31
C MET A 1 -8.49 -26.10 -17.18
N ASP A 2 -9.69 -25.74 -16.72
CA ASP A 2 -10.62 -24.97 -17.54
C ASP A 2 -10.14 -23.54 -17.74
N LEU A 3 -10.10 -23.10 -18.98
CA LEU A 3 -9.63 -21.77 -19.39
C LEU A 3 -10.38 -20.65 -18.65
N SER A 4 -11.67 -20.87 -18.36
CA SER A 4 -12.54 -19.97 -17.60
C SER A 4 -12.09 -19.78 -16.16
N SER A 5 -11.59 -20.84 -15.51
CA SER A 5 -11.11 -20.77 -14.13
C SER A 5 -9.77 -20.02 -14.01
N VAL A 6 -8.91 -20.13 -15.03
CA VAL A 6 -7.65 -19.36 -15.10
C VAL A 6 -7.93 -17.87 -15.29
N PHE A 7 -8.89 -17.55 -16.16
CA PHE A 7 -9.28 -16.16 -16.40
C PHE A 7 -9.85 -15.49 -15.12
N GLY A 8 -10.72 -16.19 -14.39
CA GLY A 8 -11.27 -15.69 -13.13
C GLY A 8 -10.22 -15.44 -12.05
N LEU A 9 -9.15 -16.26 -12.03
CA LEU A 9 -8.03 -16.06 -11.09
C LEU A 9 -7.20 -14.82 -11.44
N ILE A 10 -6.88 -14.65 -12.71
CA ILE A 10 -6.13 -13.49 -13.19
C ILE A 10 -6.92 -12.22 -12.88
N GLN A 11 -8.24 -12.24 -13.13
CA GLN A 11 -9.11 -11.12 -12.81
C GLN A 11 -9.10 -10.79 -11.32
N THR A 12 -9.27 -11.78 -10.44
CA THR A 12 -9.23 -11.57 -8.98
C THR A 12 -7.87 -11.06 -8.52
N ALA A 13 -6.78 -11.57 -9.09
CA ALA A 13 -5.43 -11.10 -8.77
C ALA A 13 -5.20 -9.65 -9.20
N LEU A 14 -5.74 -9.25 -10.36
CA LEU A 14 -5.70 -7.87 -10.83
C LEU A 14 -6.51 -6.94 -9.93
N GLU A 15 -7.74 -7.32 -9.57
CA GLU A 15 -8.61 -6.55 -8.68
C GLU A 15 -7.93 -6.30 -7.33
N LEU A 16 -7.44 -7.35 -6.68
CA LEU A 16 -6.75 -7.26 -5.40
C LEU A 16 -5.39 -6.55 -5.53
N GLY A 17 -4.67 -6.76 -6.62
CA GLY A 17 -3.40 -6.07 -6.91
C GLY A 17 -3.59 -4.57 -7.02
N LEU A 18 -4.63 -4.12 -7.71
CA LEU A 18 -4.97 -2.70 -7.86
C LEU A 18 -5.39 -2.07 -6.52
N ILE A 19 -6.19 -2.76 -5.70
CA ILE A 19 -6.56 -2.27 -4.36
C ILE A 19 -5.32 -2.13 -3.47
N CYS A 20 -4.47 -3.16 -3.42
CA CYS A 20 -3.24 -3.12 -2.63
C CYS A 20 -2.21 -2.12 -3.17
N SER A 21 -2.24 -1.79 -4.47
CA SER A 21 -1.33 -0.81 -5.07
C SER A 21 -1.43 0.57 -4.43
N VAL A 22 -2.58 0.93 -3.85
CA VAL A 22 -2.76 2.19 -3.13
C VAL A 22 -1.85 2.25 -1.88
N THR A 23 -1.73 1.13 -1.13
CA THR A 23 -0.75 1.03 -0.03
C THR A 23 0.69 1.07 -0.55
N VAL A 24 0.96 0.44 -1.70
CA VAL A 24 2.31 0.49 -2.31
C VAL A 24 2.68 1.92 -2.69
N LEU A 25 1.72 2.72 -3.19
CA LEU A 25 1.90 4.14 -3.48
C LEU A 25 2.09 4.97 -2.20
N ALA A 26 1.43 4.60 -1.10
CA ALA A 26 1.67 5.21 0.21
C ALA A 26 3.12 4.99 0.66
N LEU A 27 3.62 3.76 0.56
CA LEU A 27 5.01 3.43 0.87
C LEU A 27 6.00 4.01 -0.15
N TYR A 28 5.62 4.17 -1.41
CA TYR A 28 6.42 4.91 -2.37
C TYR A 28 6.68 6.34 -1.90
N LEU A 29 5.67 7.01 -1.32
CA LEU A 29 5.80 8.35 -0.76
C LEU A 29 6.67 8.37 0.51
N SER A 30 6.40 7.49 1.48
CA SER A 30 7.13 7.49 2.76
C SER A 30 8.55 6.90 2.62
N TYR A 31 8.71 5.75 2.00
CA TYR A 31 9.97 5.05 1.89
C TYR A 31 10.85 5.59 0.77
N SER A 32 10.31 5.73 -0.46
CA SER A 32 11.13 6.11 -1.62
C SER A 32 11.36 7.62 -1.76
N MET A 33 10.42 8.45 -1.30
CA MET A 33 10.52 9.91 -1.42
C MET A 33 11.02 10.59 -0.14
N LEU A 34 10.52 10.20 1.03
CA LEU A 34 10.94 10.74 2.33
C LEU A 34 12.11 9.98 2.96
N ASN A 35 12.42 8.77 2.48
CA ASN A 35 13.41 7.87 3.09
C ASN A 35 13.07 7.54 4.57
N VAL A 36 11.78 7.44 4.88
CA VAL A 36 11.23 7.10 6.20
C VAL A 36 10.55 5.75 6.12
N CYS A 37 11.03 4.78 6.90
CA CYS A 37 10.39 3.47 7.01
C CYS A 37 9.29 3.54 8.07
N ASP A 38 8.03 3.54 7.62
CA ASP A 38 6.86 3.57 8.50
C ASP A 38 6.30 2.17 8.72
N LEU A 39 6.52 1.63 9.92
CA LEU A 39 5.99 0.33 10.34
C LEU A 39 4.57 0.41 10.92
N SER A 40 3.97 1.60 11.02
CA SER A 40 2.58 1.74 11.44
C SER A 40 1.58 1.37 10.34
N THR A 41 2.06 1.13 9.12
CA THR A 41 1.27 0.82 7.93
C THR A 41 0.31 -0.35 8.14
N ASP A 42 0.72 -1.42 8.84
CA ASP A 42 -0.14 -2.58 9.11
C ASP A 42 -1.36 -2.20 9.98
N GLY A 43 -1.14 -1.47 11.07
CA GLY A 43 -2.19 -0.96 11.94
C GLY A 43 -3.07 0.10 11.27
N CYS A 44 -2.45 0.99 10.49
CA CYS A 44 -3.14 2.03 9.74
C CYS A 44 -4.03 1.45 8.63
N PHE A 45 -3.58 0.39 7.96
CA PHE A 45 -4.38 -0.36 6.98
C PHE A 45 -5.62 -0.96 7.63
N THR A 46 -5.44 -1.63 8.79
CA THR A 46 -6.54 -2.20 9.58
C THR A 46 -7.47 -1.09 10.07
N LEU A 47 -6.95 0.05 10.53
CA LEU A 47 -7.74 1.20 10.94
C LEU A 47 -8.66 1.68 9.80
N GLY A 48 -8.13 1.80 8.58
CA GLY A 48 -8.92 2.14 7.41
C GLY A 48 -9.98 1.12 7.07
N ALA A 49 -9.66 -0.17 7.18
CA ALA A 49 -10.61 -1.26 6.97
C ALA A 49 -11.78 -1.21 7.98
N VAL A 50 -11.45 -1.01 9.24
CA VAL A 50 -12.43 -1.01 10.35
C VAL A 50 -13.30 0.26 10.32
N THR A 51 -12.70 1.44 10.22
CA THR A 51 -13.45 2.72 10.14
C THR A 51 -14.34 2.75 8.90
N GLY A 52 -13.81 2.26 7.76
CA GLY A 52 -14.57 2.11 6.53
C GLY A 52 -15.73 1.12 6.66
N ALA A 53 -15.53 0.00 7.36
CA ALA A 53 -16.57 -0.99 7.60
C ALA A 53 -17.69 -0.42 8.47
N VAL A 54 -17.35 0.20 9.61
CA VAL A 54 -18.33 0.76 10.56
C VAL A 54 -19.16 1.86 9.88
N THR A 55 -18.53 2.78 9.13
CA THR A 55 -19.25 3.85 8.42
C THR A 55 -20.10 3.32 7.27
N ALA A 56 -19.66 2.28 6.58
CA ALA A 56 -20.48 1.61 5.57
C ALA A 56 -21.69 0.91 6.19
N MET A 57 -21.53 0.26 7.36
CA MET A 57 -22.63 -0.34 8.12
C MET A 57 -23.67 0.70 8.60
N ALA A 58 -23.25 1.95 8.85
CA ALA A 58 -24.14 3.07 9.11
C ALA A 58 -24.91 3.58 7.88
N GLY A 59 -24.76 2.92 6.72
CA GLY A 59 -25.51 3.24 5.49
C GLY A 59 -24.82 4.25 4.55
N HIS A 60 -23.59 4.65 4.84
CA HIS A 60 -22.88 5.68 4.07
C HIS A 60 -21.58 5.16 3.43
N PRO A 61 -21.64 4.33 2.38
CA PRO A 61 -20.44 3.68 1.79
C PRO A 61 -19.45 4.67 1.15
N ILE A 62 -19.90 5.79 0.61
CA ILE A 62 -19.01 6.82 0.05
C ILE A 62 -18.32 7.60 1.19
N LEU A 63 -19.07 7.96 2.24
CA LEU A 63 -18.50 8.62 3.41
C LEU A 63 -17.45 7.76 4.11
N ALA A 64 -17.58 6.44 4.02
CA ALA A 64 -16.62 5.48 4.54
C ALA A 64 -15.20 5.69 3.97
N ILE A 65 -15.10 6.07 2.69
CA ILE A 65 -13.80 6.38 2.04
C ILE A 65 -13.15 7.58 2.73
N PHE A 66 -13.90 8.67 2.90
CA PHE A 66 -13.37 9.90 3.50
C PHE A 66 -13.07 9.72 5.00
N ALA A 67 -13.91 8.97 5.72
CA ALA A 67 -13.69 8.65 7.12
C ALA A 67 -12.41 7.81 7.31
N ALA A 68 -12.19 6.80 6.47
CA ALA A 68 -10.98 6.00 6.49
C ALA A 68 -9.74 6.84 6.18
N MET A 69 -9.81 7.72 5.17
CA MET A 69 -8.70 8.63 4.83
C MET A 69 -8.38 9.59 5.97
N ALA A 70 -9.40 10.14 6.63
CA ALA A 70 -9.22 11.01 7.79
C ALA A 70 -8.58 10.28 8.97
N ALA A 71 -9.03 9.05 9.26
CA ALA A 71 -8.43 8.21 10.29
C ALA A 71 -6.96 7.88 9.99
N GLY A 72 -6.64 7.56 8.74
CA GLY A 72 -5.26 7.33 8.30
C GLY A 72 -4.39 8.59 8.37
N LEU A 73 -4.94 9.76 8.05
CA LEU A 73 -4.26 11.04 8.20
C LEU A 73 -3.89 11.29 9.67
N LEU A 74 -4.81 11.05 10.60
CA LEU A 74 -4.56 11.19 12.03
C LEU A 74 -3.48 10.21 12.51
N SER A 75 -3.51 8.95 12.05
CA SER A 75 -2.45 7.98 12.34
C SER A 75 -1.09 8.48 11.86
N GLY A 76 -0.97 8.92 10.62
CA GLY A 76 0.25 9.46 10.04
C GLY A 76 0.74 10.73 10.77
N LEU A 77 -0.19 11.56 11.25
CA LEU A 77 0.13 12.74 12.06
C LEU A 77 0.74 12.33 13.40
N ILE A 78 0.19 11.32 14.08
CA ILE A 78 0.76 10.81 15.34
C ILE A 78 2.17 10.28 15.14
N VAL A 79 2.39 9.44 14.11
CA VAL A 79 3.74 8.93 13.77
C VAL A 79 4.71 10.08 13.52
N SER A 80 4.28 11.07 12.75
CA SER A 80 5.10 12.25 12.44
C SER A 80 5.45 13.08 13.68
N VAL A 81 4.50 13.32 14.58
CA VAL A 81 4.74 14.06 15.83
C VAL A 81 5.79 13.34 16.69
N LEU A 82 5.67 12.01 16.82
CA LEU A 82 6.66 11.20 17.54
C LEU A 82 8.08 11.34 16.94
N GLN A 83 8.17 11.35 15.61
CA GLN A 83 9.46 11.48 14.92
C GLN A 83 10.02 12.91 14.98
N THR A 84 9.19 13.90 14.65
CA THR A 84 9.68 15.28 14.41
C THR A 84 9.72 16.15 15.66
N ARG A 85 8.82 15.92 16.63
CA ARG A 85 8.74 16.70 17.87
C ARG A 85 9.43 16.00 19.04
N MET A 86 9.29 14.68 19.14
CA MET A 86 9.88 13.90 20.24
C MET A 86 11.24 13.30 19.86
N GLY A 87 11.67 13.40 18.59
CA GLY A 87 12.97 12.89 18.13
C GLY A 87 13.08 11.36 18.14
N ILE A 88 11.97 10.64 18.18
CA ILE A 88 11.95 9.19 18.19
C ILE A 88 12.32 8.66 16.81
N ASN A 89 13.14 7.61 16.74
CA ASN A 89 13.49 6.95 15.49
C ASN A 89 12.24 6.47 14.74
N SER A 90 12.23 6.60 13.41
CA SER A 90 11.08 6.28 12.57
C SER A 90 10.56 4.85 12.75
N LEU A 91 11.46 3.86 12.87
CA LEU A 91 11.09 2.47 13.10
C LEU A 91 10.37 2.30 14.44
N LEU A 92 10.91 2.91 15.49
CA LEU A 92 10.35 2.81 16.83
C LEU A 92 8.99 3.51 16.92
N ALA A 93 8.87 4.71 16.35
CA ALA A 93 7.61 5.44 16.28
C ALA A 93 6.52 4.63 15.56
N GLY A 94 6.87 3.99 14.43
CA GLY A 94 5.96 3.12 13.68
C GLY A 94 5.49 1.92 14.51
N ILE A 95 6.38 1.24 15.22
CA ILE A 95 6.02 0.08 16.08
C ILE A 95 5.09 0.51 17.22
N ILE A 96 5.39 1.63 17.91
CA ILE A 96 4.56 2.16 18.99
C ILE A 96 3.14 2.44 18.49
N VAL A 97 3.04 3.18 17.38
CA VAL A 97 1.73 3.53 16.80
C VAL A 97 0.98 2.27 16.31
N ASN A 98 1.67 1.32 15.67
CA ASN A 98 1.07 0.06 15.24
C ASN A 98 0.44 -0.70 16.40
N THR A 99 1.15 -0.78 17.53
CA THR A 99 0.66 -1.45 18.75
C THR A 99 -0.55 -0.71 19.36
N ALA A 100 -0.52 0.63 19.38
CA ALA A 100 -1.63 1.44 19.86
C ALA A 100 -2.87 1.29 18.95
N LEU A 101 -2.66 1.30 17.63
CA LEU A 101 -3.72 1.14 16.64
C LEU A 101 -4.43 -0.22 16.75
N TYR A 102 -3.74 -1.28 17.17
CA TYR A 102 -4.38 -2.57 17.39
C TYR A 102 -5.51 -2.47 18.43
N SER A 103 -5.26 -1.82 19.56
CA SER A 103 -6.27 -1.60 20.60
C SER A 103 -7.39 -0.66 20.15
N ILE A 104 -7.04 0.41 19.41
CA ILE A 104 -8.02 1.34 18.86
C ILE A 104 -8.93 0.63 17.85
N ASN A 105 -8.38 -0.21 16.98
CA ASN A 105 -9.14 -0.97 16.01
C ASN A 105 -10.14 -1.91 16.66
N ILE A 106 -9.74 -2.64 17.71
CA ILE A 106 -10.66 -3.50 18.49
C ILE A 106 -11.75 -2.66 19.16
N ALA A 107 -11.41 -1.50 19.72
CA ALA A 107 -12.40 -0.62 20.34
C ALA A 107 -13.44 -0.13 19.32
N ILE A 108 -13.02 0.29 18.11
CA ILE A 108 -13.92 0.70 17.03
C ILE A 108 -14.82 -0.47 16.58
N MET A 109 -14.28 -1.71 16.59
CA MET A 109 -15.04 -2.93 16.27
C MET A 109 -16.00 -3.37 17.38
N GLY A 110 -16.07 -2.64 18.50
CA GLY A 110 -16.91 -3.01 19.65
C GLY A 110 -16.46 -4.28 20.36
N GLY A 111 -15.16 -4.60 20.33
CA GLY A 111 -14.59 -5.81 20.92
C GLY A 111 -14.64 -7.06 20.03
N ALA A 112 -15.24 -6.97 18.84
CA ALA A 112 -15.27 -8.06 17.86
C ALA A 112 -13.94 -8.17 17.11
N SER A 113 -13.57 -9.38 16.68
CA SER A 113 -12.39 -9.59 15.81
C SER A 113 -12.72 -9.54 14.31
N LEU A 114 -14.00 -9.66 13.96
CA LEU A 114 -14.49 -9.69 12.58
C LEU A 114 -15.80 -8.91 12.46
N LEU A 115 -15.88 -8.00 11.52
CA LEU A 115 -17.11 -7.30 11.10
C LEU A 115 -17.54 -7.80 9.73
N SER A 116 -18.81 -8.27 9.63
CA SER A 116 -19.37 -8.72 8.35
C SER A 116 -20.20 -7.63 7.69
N LEU A 117 -19.86 -7.31 6.43
CA LEU A 117 -20.56 -6.32 5.59
C LEU A 117 -21.51 -6.98 4.56
N ASN A 118 -21.88 -8.26 4.75
CA ASN A 118 -22.70 -8.99 3.77
C ASN A 118 -24.06 -8.35 3.49
N LYS A 119 -24.66 -7.69 4.48
CA LYS A 119 -25.96 -7.01 4.36
C LYS A 119 -25.84 -5.51 4.08
N THR A 120 -24.62 -5.00 3.94
CA THR A 120 -24.33 -3.57 3.83
C THR A 120 -24.07 -3.17 2.37
N GLN A 121 -24.52 -2.00 1.98
CA GLN A 121 -24.15 -1.41 0.70
C GLN A 121 -22.67 -1.00 0.75
N THR A 122 -21.91 -1.42 -0.24
CA THR A 122 -20.50 -1.08 -0.41
C THR A 122 -20.32 -0.20 -1.65
N VAL A 123 -19.21 0.50 -1.77
CA VAL A 123 -18.88 1.27 -2.98
C VAL A 123 -18.91 0.36 -4.22
N PHE A 124 -18.49 -0.91 -4.08
CA PHE A 124 -18.56 -1.88 -5.17
C PHE A 124 -20.00 -2.24 -5.54
N SER A 125 -20.93 -2.31 -4.57
CA SER A 125 -22.35 -2.56 -4.85
C SER A 125 -23.03 -1.36 -5.51
N LEU A 126 -22.66 -0.13 -5.13
CA LEU A 126 -23.13 1.09 -5.78
C LEU A 126 -22.63 1.16 -7.23
N MET A 127 -21.37 0.80 -7.49
CA MET A 127 -20.81 0.77 -8.84
C MET A 127 -21.48 -0.30 -9.69
N LYS A 128 -21.83 -1.46 -9.10
CA LYS A 128 -22.62 -2.50 -9.77
C LYS A 128 -23.99 -1.99 -10.20
N SER A 129 -24.69 -1.24 -9.35
CA SER A 129 -26.00 -0.66 -9.69
C SER A 129 -25.88 0.45 -10.73
N ALA A 130 -24.83 1.27 -10.69
CA ALA A 130 -24.59 2.33 -11.65
C ALA A 130 -24.21 1.80 -13.05
N LEU A 131 -23.54 0.66 -13.13
CA LEU A 131 -23.18 0.01 -14.39
C LEU A 131 -24.24 -1.02 -14.87
N ALA A 132 -25.34 -1.17 -14.14
CA ALA A 132 -26.44 -2.04 -14.56
C ALA A 132 -27.01 -1.57 -15.90
N GLY A 133 -26.90 -2.40 -16.93
CA GLY A 133 -27.32 -2.06 -18.31
C GLY A 133 -26.18 -1.77 -19.28
N THR A 134 -24.93 -1.73 -18.82
CA THR A 134 -23.77 -1.64 -19.72
C THR A 134 -23.07 -2.99 -19.88
N PRO A 135 -22.41 -3.27 -21.04
CA PRO A 135 -21.68 -4.52 -21.24
C PRO A 135 -20.53 -4.74 -20.23
N LEU A 136 -20.17 -3.71 -19.48
CA LEU A 136 -19.12 -3.71 -18.47
C LEU A 136 -19.63 -4.11 -17.06
N ALA A 137 -20.93 -4.41 -16.91
CA ALA A 137 -21.53 -4.79 -15.63
C ALA A 137 -20.88 -6.01 -14.97
N GLY A 138 -20.24 -6.91 -15.73
CA GLY A 138 -19.49 -8.05 -15.19
C GLY A 138 -18.15 -7.70 -14.56
N GLN A 139 -17.57 -6.54 -14.90
CA GLN A 139 -16.21 -6.14 -14.47
C GLN A 139 -16.22 -4.93 -13.50
N TYR A 140 -17.35 -4.66 -12.83
CA TYR A 140 -17.50 -3.51 -11.95
C TYR A 140 -16.43 -3.42 -10.85
N LYS A 141 -15.96 -4.57 -10.32
CA LYS A 141 -14.92 -4.62 -9.29
C LYS A 141 -13.57 -4.16 -9.84
N LEU A 142 -13.20 -4.66 -11.02
CA LEU A 142 -11.95 -4.29 -11.69
C LEU A 142 -11.96 -2.79 -12.03
N LEU A 143 -13.07 -2.28 -12.58
CA LEU A 143 -13.21 -0.86 -12.93
C LEU A 143 -13.10 0.04 -11.71
N THR A 144 -13.74 -0.33 -10.59
CA THR A 144 -13.66 0.45 -9.34
C THR A 144 -12.24 0.47 -8.79
N ALA A 145 -11.56 -0.69 -8.77
CA ALA A 145 -10.18 -0.79 -8.29
C ALA A 145 -9.21 -0.01 -9.21
N LEU A 146 -9.40 -0.09 -10.52
CA LEU A 146 -8.60 0.63 -11.50
C LEU A 146 -8.82 2.15 -11.40
N ALA A 147 -10.07 2.59 -11.25
CA ALA A 147 -10.38 4.01 -11.07
C ALA A 147 -9.74 4.57 -9.79
N ALA A 148 -9.81 3.83 -8.68
CA ALA A 148 -9.17 4.22 -7.43
C ALA A 148 -7.64 4.29 -7.59
N ALA A 149 -6.99 3.28 -8.15
CA ALA A 149 -5.55 3.26 -8.37
C ALA A 149 -5.11 4.40 -9.32
N ALA A 150 -5.83 4.62 -10.42
CA ALA A 150 -5.51 5.68 -11.38
C ALA A 150 -5.65 7.08 -10.76
N LEU A 151 -6.70 7.31 -9.96
CA LEU A 151 -6.92 8.57 -9.26
C LEU A 151 -5.78 8.86 -8.28
N ILE A 152 -5.33 7.86 -7.52
CA ILE A 152 -4.23 8.03 -6.57
C ILE A 152 -2.89 8.23 -7.29
N VAL A 153 -2.62 7.50 -8.38
CA VAL A 153 -1.42 7.72 -9.21
C VAL A 153 -1.40 9.15 -9.76
N LEU A 154 -2.54 9.62 -10.28
CA LEU A 154 -2.67 10.97 -10.80
C LEU A 154 -2.44 12.02 -9.70
N PHE A 155 -3.14 11.87 -8.57
CA PHE A 155 -2.99 12.76 -7.42
C PHE A 155 -1.53 12.81 -6.94
N LEU A 156 -0.92 11.65 -6.71
CA LEU A 156 0.46 11.56 -6.22
C LEU A 156 1.46 12.17 -7.20
N THR A 157 1.27 11.95 -8.51
CA THR A 157 2.14 12.51 -9.55
C THR A 157 2.02 14.03 -9.61
N LEU A 158 0.81 14.57 -9.55
CA LEU A 158 0.57 16.01 -9.52
C LEU A 158 1.10 16.62 -8.22
N PHE A 159 0.81 16.02 -7.08
CA PHE A 159 1.27 16.45 -5.77
C PHE A 159 2.81 16.52 -5.69
N LEU A 160 3.52 15.48 -6.15
CA LEU A 160 4.99 15.44 -6.13
C LEU A 160 5.64 16.45 -7.09
N ARG A 161 4.90 17.05 -8.01
CA ARG A 161 5.35 18.16 -8.87
C ARG A 161 5.12 19.54 -8.22
N THR A 162 4.33 19.65 -7.16
CA THR A 162 4.12 20.91 -6.43
C THR A 162 5.36 21.30 -5.62
N ARG A 163 5.39 22.55 -5.15
CA ARG A 163 6.48 23.06 -4.26
C ARG A 163 6.65 22.19 -3.02
N MET A 164 5.52 21.74 -2.43
CA MET A 164 5.54 20.85 -1.26
C MET A 164 6.09 19.48 -1.60
N GLY A 165 5.70 18.89 -2.73
CA GLY A 165 6.23 17.60 -3.19
C GLY A 165 7.72 17.66 -3.51
N LEU A 166 8.21 18.77 -4.07
CA LEU A 166 9.65 19.00 -4.27
C LEU A 166 10.40 19.09 -2.93
N ALA A 167 9.83 19.81 -1.96
CA ALA A 167 10.39 19.92 -0.60
C ALA A 167 10.46 18.56 0.11
N ILE A 168 9.42 17.72 -0.01
CA ILE A 168 9.38 16.35 0.51
C ILE A 168 10.52 15.51 -0.07
N ARG A 169 10.72 15.55 -1.38
CA ARG A 169 11.79 14.81 -2.06
C ARG A 169 13.17 15.31 -1.68
N ALA A 170 13.32 16.62 -1.53
CA ALA A 170 14.58 17.22 -1.06
C ALA A 170 14.89 16.80 0.38
N THR A 171 13.88 16.79 1.27
CA THR A 171 14.00 16.34 2.67
C THR A 171 14.45 14.88 2.76
N GLY A 172 13.89 14.00 1.94
CA GLY A 172 14.30 12.59 1.91
C GLY A 172 15.73 12.36 1.43
N ASN A 173 16.25 13.24 0.55
CA ASN A 173 17.63 13.15 0.09
C ASN A 173 18.62 13.72 1.11
N ASN A 174 18.36 14.91 1.66
CA ASN A 174 19.24 15.55 2.64
C ASN A 174 18.47 16.60 3.47
N PRO A 175 18.05 16.26 4.70
CA PRO A 175 17.28 17.15 5.57
C PRO A 175 18.06 18.38 6.00
N ASP A 176 19.40 18.30 6.14
CA ASP A 176 20.22 19.45 6.55
C ASP A 176 20.34 20.50 5.45
N MET A 177 20.44 20.07 4.19
CA MET A 177 20.40 20.96 3.04
C MET A 177 19.04 21.69 2.94
N VAL A 178 17.95 21.02 3.27
CA VAL A 178 16.60 21.61 3.24
C VAL A 178 16.46 22.66 4.34
N ARG A 179 17.03 22.44 5.53
CA ARG A 179 17.09 23.43 6.62
C ARG A 179 17.86 24.69 6.20
N SER A 180 19.00 24.54 5.55
CA SER A 180 19.79 25.69 5.06
C SER A 180 19.04 26.49 3.98
N SER A 181 18.09 25.87 3.29
CA SER A 181 17.21 26.52 2.30
C SER A 181 15.93 27.11 2.92
N SER A 182 15.89 27.34 4.25
CA SER A 182 14.76 27.90 4.98
C SER A 182 13.47 27.09 4.94
N ILE A 183 13.54 25.81 4.56
CA ILE A 183 12.39 24.89 4.59
C ILE A 183 12.49 24.03 5.86
N ASN A 184 11.37 23.89 6.59
CA ASN A 184 11.33 23.08 7.80
C ASN A 184 11.10 21.60 7.47
N PRO A 185 12.12 20.69 7.66
CA PRO A 185 11.99 19.28 7.37
C PRO A 185 10.88 18.57 8.18
N ALA A 186 10.58 19.07 9.40
CA ALA A 186 9.51 18.51 10.21
C ALA A 186 8.14 18.66 9.55
N ILE A 187 7.86 19.79 8.90
CA ILE A 187 6.60 20.03 8.20
C ILE A 187 6.49 19.12 6.95
N THR A 188 7.56 19.03 6.17
CA THR A 188 7.58 18.18 4.96
C THR A 188 7.39 16.71 5.30
N THR A 189 8.06 16.22 6.37
CA THR A 189 7.88 14.85 6.87
C THR A 189 6.46 14.63 7.36
N THR A 190 5.89 15.57 8.13
CA THR A 190 4.51 15.48 8.63
C THR A 190 3.51 15.36 7.48
N VAL A 191 3.58 16.26 6.50
CA VAL A 191 2.67 16.23 5.35
C VAL A 191 2.80 14.93 4.56
N GLY A 192 4.03 14.45 4.33
CA GLY A 192 4.26 13.20 3.63
C GLY A 192 3.71 11.98 4.35
N LEU A 193 3.91 11.87 5.67
CA LEU A 193 3.39 10.77 6.48
C LEU A 193 1.85 10.82 6.62
N CYS A 194 1.25 12.01 6.73
CA CYS A 194 -0.20 12.17 6.73
C CYS A 194 -0.85 11.69 5.44
N ILE A 195 -0.27 12.03 4.28
CA ILE A 195 -0.76 11.58 2.97
C ILE A 195 -0.55 10.06 2.82
N ALA A 196 0.61 9.55 3.20
CA ALA A 196 0.89 8.11 3.16
C ALA A 196 -0.10 7.33 4.05
N GLY A 197 -0.35 7.78 5.28
CA GLY A 197 -1.35 7.18 6.17
C GLY A 197 -2.76 7.20 5.57
N SER A 198 -3.16 8.32 4.95
CA SER A 198 -4.47 8.42 4.28
C SER A 198 -4.63 7.41 3.15
N PHE A 199 -3.60 7.19 2.33
CA PHE A 199 -3.65 6.21 1.23
C PHE A 199 -3.64 4.79 1.75
N THR A 200 -2.86 4.52 2.80
CA THR A 200 -2.85 3.20 3.45
C THR A 200 -4.22 2.84 4.00
N ALA A 201 -4.86 3.75 4.72
CA ALA A 201 -6.20 3.54 5.27
C ALA A 201 -7.26 3.43 4.17
N LEU A 202 -7.15 4.21 3.09
CA LEU A 202 -8.01 4.08 1.91
C LEU A 202 -7.94 2.67 1.30
N SER A 203 -6.73 2.14 1.14
CA SER A 203 -6.54 0.78 0.63
C SER A 203 -7.18 -0.27 1.53
N GLY A 204 -7.04 -0.13 2.86
CA GLY A 204 -7.70 -0.98 3.84
C GLY A 204 -9.22 -0.94 3.74
N CYS A 205 -9.79 0.27 3.64
CA CYS A 205 -11.23 0.47 3.45
C CYS A 205 -11.75 -0.20 2.16
N LEU A 206 -11.04 -0.01 1.05
CA LEU A 206 -11.40 -0.63 -0.24
C LEU A 206 -11.32 -2.16 -0.16
N LEU A 207 -10.28 -2.71 0.50
CA LEU A 207 -10.16 -4.15 0.66
C LEU A 207 -11.27 -4.74 1.52
N ALA A 208 -11.62 -4.12 2.64
CA ALA A 208 -12.71 -4.57 3.51
C ALA A 208 -14.06 -4.54 2.78
N GLN A 209 -14.35 -3.50 2.02
CA GLN A 209 -15.55 -3.41 1.22
C GLN A 209 -15.58 -4.40 0.05
N TYR A 210 -14.41 -4.71 -0.54
CA TYR A 210 -14.28 -5.72 -1.60
C TYR A 210 -14.57 -7.12 -1.07
N GLN A 211 -13.96 -7.48 0.07
CA GLN A 211 -14.12 -8.78 0.73
C GLN A 211 -15.46 -8.89 1.49
N LYS A 212 -16.16 -7.78 1.69
CA LYS A 212 -17.35 -7.67 2.55
C LYS A 212 -17.11 -8.13 3.99
N ALA A 213 -15.90 -7.98 4.47
CA ALA A 213 -15.49 -8.32 5.83
C ALA A 213 -14.31 -7.46 6.25
N ALA A 214 -14.28 -7.02 7.50
CA ALA A 214 -13.13 -6.39 8.11
C ALA A 214 -12.66 -7.26 9.28
N ASP A 215 -11.46 -7.80 9.18
CA ASP A 215 -10.79 -8.61 10.20
C ASP A 215 -9.72 -7.76 10.88
N ILE A 216 -9.51 -7.95 12.18
CA ILE A 216 -8.48 -7.23 12.95
C ILE A 216 -7.05 -7.49 12.43
N ASN A 217 -6.84 -8.64 11.81
CA ASN A 217 -5.54 -9.05 11.27
C ASN A 217 -5.39 -8.76 9.77
N ILE A 218 -6.34 -8.07 9.14
CA ILE A 218 -6.36 -7.80 7.68
C ILE A 218 -5.11 -7.03 7.19
N GLY A 219 -4.52 -6.22 8.07
CA GLY A 219 -3.31 -5.44 7.78
C GLY A 219 -2.00 -6.15 8.09
N GLN A 220 -2.03 -7.32 8.74
CA GLN A 220 -0.78 -8.00 9.13
C GLN A 220 0.06 -8.41 7.93
N GLY A 221 1.29 -7.87 7.86
CA GLY A 221 2.26 -8.14 6.81
C GLY A 221 2.07 -7.28 5.55
N MET A 222 1.19 -6.29 5.57
CA MET A 222 0.98 -5.38 4.43
C MET A 222 2.21 -4.54 4.14
N VAL A 223 2.99 -4.14 5.15
CA VAL A 223 4.29 -3.47 4.97
C VAL A 223 5.22 -4.33 4.11
N THR A 224 5.34 -5.60 4.45
CA THR A 224 6.23 -6.54 3.73
C THR A 224 5.79 -6.72 2.28
N ILE A 225 4.50 -6.94 2.05
CA ILE A 225 3.91 -7.07 0.72
C ILE A 225 4.13 -5.80 -0.11
N ALA A 226 3.90 -4.64 0.50
CA ALA A 226 3.98 -3.37 -0.21
C ALA A 226 5.44 -2.98 -0.51
N LEU A 227 6.40 -3.25 0.39
CA LEU A 227 7.82 -3.05 0.11
C LEU A 227 8.31 -3.98 -1.00
N ALA A 228 7.93 -5.27 -0.99
CA ALA A 228 8.27 -6.20 -2.06
C ALA A 228 7.72 -5.74 -3.40
N SER A 229 6.44 -5.34 -3.43
CA SER A 229 5.79 -4.82 -4.62
C SER A 229 6.49 -3.57 -5.15
N LEU A 230 6.89 -2.65 -4.26
CA LEU A 230 7.63 -1.45 -4.61
C LEU A 230 8.99 -1.78 -5.22
N LEU A 231 9.72 -2.75 -4.65
CA LEU A 231 11.02 -3.19 -5.18
C LEU A 231 10.88 -3.86 -6.55
N ILE A 232 9.88 -4.74 -6.73
CA ILE A 232 9.58 -5.34 -8.03
C ILE A 232 9.27 -4.23 -9.05
N GLY A 233 8.40 -3.29 -8.69
CA GLY A 233 8.02 -2.17 -9.54
C GLY A 233 9.21 -1.28 -9.91
N SER A 234 10.09 -0.99 -8.97
CA SER A 234 11.31 -0.21 -9.21
C SER A 234 12.31 -0.93 -10.13
N THR A 235 12.31 -2.26 -10.14
CA THR A 235 13.16 -3.07 -11.04
C THR A 235 12.63 -3.03 -12.47
N VAL A 236 11.30 -2.97 -12.64
CA VAL A 236 10.64 -2.97 -13.97
C VAL A 236 10.66 -1.58 -14.59
N LEU A 237 10.31 -0.53 -13.86
CA LEU A 237 10.15 0.85 -14.35
C LEU A 237 10.95 1.89 -13.55
N GLY A 238 12.02 1.50 -12.87
CA GLY A 238 12.78 2.37 -11.97
C GLY A 238 13.57 3.51 -12.63
N ARG A 239 13.76 3.47 -13.94
CA ARG A 239 14.55 4.46 -14.73
C ARG A 239 13.67 5.50 -15.41
N GLY A 240 12.70 6.06 -14.72
CA GLY A 240 11.79 7.04 -15.32
C GLY A 240 11.49 8.22 -14.40
N GLY A 241 10.65 9.13 -14.89
CA GLY A 241 10.09 10.22 -14.11
C GLY A 241 9.16 9.71 -12.98
N ILE A 242 8.66 10.62 -12.14
CA ILE A 242 7.80 10.31 -10.99
C ILE A 242 6.59 9.48 -11.41
N PHE A 243 5.95 9.82 -12.51
CA PHE A 243 4.80 9.09 -13.05
C PHE A 243 5.13 7.63 -13.38
N LEU A 244 6.24 7.38 -14.09
CA LEU A 244 6.67 6.03 -14.44
C LEU A 244 7.00 5.18 -13.21
N ARG A 245 7.61 5.78 -12.19
CA ARG A 245 7.88 5.09 -10.92
C ARG A 245 6.60 4.76 -10.15
N ALA A 246 5.61 5.66 -10.14
CA ALA A 246 4.31 5.41 -9.52
C ALA A 246 3.54 4.29 -10.26
N VAL A 247 3.54 4.31 -11.59
CA VAL A 247 2.96 3.22 -12.41
C VAL A 247 3.74 1.92 -12.18
N GLY A 248 5.07 1.99 -12.07
CA GLY A 248 5.91 0.84 -11.71
C GLY A 248 5.49 0.21 -10.38
N ALA A 249 5.22 1.02 -9.37
CA ALA A 249 4.73 0.54 -8.07
C ALA A 249 3.38 -0.20 -8.19
N VAL A 250 2.46 0.30 -9.02
CA VAL A 250 1.18 -0.38 -9.30
C VAL A 250 1.40 -1.71 -10.00
N ILE A 251 2.24 -1.73 -11.03
CA ILE A 251 2.59 -2.97 -11.77
C ILE A 251 3.25 -3.97 -10.81
N GLY A 252 4.16 -3.53 -9.95
CA GLY A 252 4.79 -4.37 -8.95
C GLY A 252 3.78 -5.00 -7.98
N ALA A 253 2.75 -4.25 -7.54
CA ALA A 253 1.67 -4.77 -6.72
C ALA A 253 0.85 -5.85 -7.45
N VAL A 254 0.56 -5.64 -8.71
CA VAL A 254 -0.16 -6.60 -9.55
C VAL A 254 0.66 -7.88 -9.75
N ILE A 255 1.96 -7.75 -10.08
CA ILE A 255 2.86 -8.90 -10.25
C ILE A 255 2.94 -9.70 -8.94
N PHE A 256 3.16 -9.02 -7.80
CA PHE A 256 3.21 -9.69 -6.50
C PHE A 256 1.91 -10.47 -6.23
N ARG A 257 0.77 -9.85 -6.49
CA ARG A 257 -0.54 -10.48 -6.24
C ARG A 257 -0.81 -11.66 -7.17
N LEU A 258 -0.35 -11.58 -8.43
CA LEU A 258 -0.43 -12.69 -9.38
C LEU A 258 0.37 -13.90 -8.87
N VAL A 259 1.62 -13.70 -8.45
CA VAL A 259 2.47 -14.78 -7.90
C VAL A 259 1.83 -15.37 -6.64
N TYR A 260 1.31 -14.53 -5.76
CA TYR A 260 0.60 -14.97 -4.56
C TYR A 260 -0.66 -15.80 -4.87
N THR A 261 -1.44 -15.39 -5.87
CA THR A 261 -2.66 -16.10 -6.29
C THR A 261 -2.33 -17.46 -6.94
N VAL A 262 -1.23 -17.53 -7.69
CA VAL A 262 -0.73 -18.81 -8.24
C VAL A 262 -0.30 -19.75 -7.11
N ALA A 263 0.40 -19.24 -6.10
CA ALA A 263 0.81 -20.04 -4.93
C ALA A 263 -0.39 -20.60 -4.15
N LEU A 264 -1.47 -19.80 -3.99
CA LEU A 264 -2.72 -20.26 -3.40
C LEU A 264 -3.33 -21.45 -4.14
N ARG A 265 -3.15 -21.52 -5.45
CA ARG A 265 -3.72 -22.58 -6.30
C ARG A 265 -2.97 -23.90 -6.26
N LEU A 266 -1.75 -23.90 -5.74
CA LEU A 266 -0.96 -25.13 -5.51
C LEU A 266 -1.42 -25.89 -4.25
N ASP A 267 -2.68 -25.67 -3.81
CA ASP A 267 -3.29 -26.25 -2.60
C ASP A 267 -2.44 -26.04 -1.32
N MET A 268 -1.71 -24.93 -1.29
CA MET A 268 -0.94 -24.59 -0.09
C MET A 268 -1.88 -24.17 1.05
N PRO A 269 -1.69 -24.74 2.25
CA PRO A 269 -2.49 -24.35 3.40
C PRO A 269 -2.28 -22.87 3.73
N ALA A 270 -3.35 -22.21 4.20
CA ALA A 270 -3.39 -20.76 4.40
C ALA A 270 -2.27 -20.21 5.31
N PHE A 271 -1.78 -21.02 6.27
CA PHE A 271 -0.67 -20.63 7.15
C PHE A 271 0.69 -20.53 6.42
N MET A 272 0.86 -21.26 5.31
CA MET A 272 2.09 -21.19 4.51
C MET A 272 2.16 -19.94 3.60
N LEU A 273 1.08 -19.22 3.40
CA LEU A 273 1.05 -18.04 2.54
C LEU A 273 1.97 -16.91 3.03
N LYS A 274 2.16 -16.80 4.36
CA LYS A 274 3.13 -15.86 4.94
C LYS A 274 4.57 -16.24 4.58
N LEU A 275 4.89 -17.53 4.54
CA LEU A 275 6.19 -18.03 4.11
C LEU A 275 6.41 -17.77 2.62
N VAL A 276 5.42 -18.02 1.78
CA VAL A 276 5.47 -17.72 0.34
C VAL A 276 5.72 -16.22 0.11
N SER A 277 5.00 -15.35 0.81
CA SER A 277 5.23 -13.90 0.70
C SER A 277 6.65 -13.51 1.11
N ALA A 278 7.20 -14.11 2.19
CA ALA A 278 8.58 -13.85 2.61
C ALA A 278 9.60 -14.31 1.56
N VAL A 279 9.40 -15.47 0.95
CA VAL A 279 10.27 -15.97 -0.14
C VAL A 279 10.22 -15.04 -1.35
N ILE A 280 9.02 -14.57 -1.75
CA ILE A 280 8.88 -13.62 -2.85
C ILE A 280 9.63 -12.33 -2.55
N VAL A 281 9.55 -11.83 -1.31
CA VAL A 281 10.28 -10.64 -0.86
C VAL A 281 11.79 -10.82 -0.99
N VAL A 282 12.31 -11.96 -0.48
CA VAL A 282 13.75 -12.29 -0.57
C VAL A 282 14.20 -12.33 -2.03
N LEU A 283 13.43 -12.98 -2.89
CA LEU A 283 13.72 -13.02 -4.33
C LEU A 283 13.67 -11.61 -4.96
N ALA A 284 12.67 -10.81 -4.62
CA ALA A 284 12.54 -9.45 -5.13
C ALA A 284 13.73 -8.55 -4.74
N ILE A 285 14.25 -8.70 -3.52
CA ILE A 285 15.44 -7.97 -3.05
C ILE A 285 16.72 -8.52 -3.68
N SER A 286 16.81 -9.83 -3.86
CA SER A 286 18.01 -10.50 -4.38
C SER A 286 18.27 -10.17 -5.85
N VAL A 287 17.22 -10.02 -6.68
CA VAL A 287 17.39 -9.78 -8.13
C VAL A 287 18.16 -8.48 -8.43
N PRO A 288 17.83 -7.28 -7.89
CA PRO A 288 18.61 -6.08 -8.14
C PRO A 288 20.03 -6.17 -7.56
N TYR A 289 20.20 -6.83 -6.40
CA TYR A 289 21.51 -7.04 -5.80
C TYR A 289 22.39 -7.93 -6.68
N LEU A 290 21.89 -9.03 -7.17
CA LEU A 290 22.61 -9.93 -8.09
C LEU A 290 22.98 -9.22 -9.38
N LYS A 291 22.09 -8.41 -9.97
CA LYS A 291 22.38 -7.64 -11.19
C LYS A 291 23.55 -6.66 -11.01
N THR A 292 23.73 -6.10 -9.82
CA THR A 292 24.85 -5.18 -9.52
C THR A 292 26.15 -5.92 -9.21
N GLN A 293 26.09 -7.10 -8.60
CA GLN A 293 27.27 -7.86 -8.19
C GLN A 293 27.80 -8.81 -9.27
N LEU A 294 26.94 -9.35 -10.13
CA LEU A 294 27.36 -10.26 -11.21
C LEU A 294 28.49 -9.73 -12.10
N PRO A 295 28.47 -8.47 -12.59
CA PRO A 295 29.58 -7.94 -13.39
C PRO A 295 30.88 -7.80 -12.60
N VAL A 296 30.79 -7.54 -11.29
CA VAL A 296 31.98 -7.42 -10.42
C VAL A 296 32.59 -8.78 -10.15
N ILE A 297 31.75 -9.79 -9.88
CA ILE A 297 32.19 -11.17 -9.66
C ILE A 297 32.80 -11.74 -10.95
N ARG A 298 32.17 -11.47 -12.11
CA ARG A 298 32.69 -11.92 -13.41
C ARG A 298 34.04 -11.32 -13.74
N ARG A 299 34.27 -10.03 -13.44
CA ARG A 299 35.57 -9.35 -13.59
C ARG A 299 36.62 -9.90 -12.62
N ARG A 300 36.24 -10.25 -11.39
CA ARG A 300 37.15 -10.89 -10.43
C ARG A 300 37.55 -12.30 -10.83
N MET A 301 36.62 -13.09 -11.42
CA MET A 301 36.94 -14.43 -11.91
C MET A 301 37.83 -14.40 -13.15
N GLN A 302 37.64 -13.45 -14.07
CA GLN A 302 38.52 -13.25 -15.24
C GLN A 302 39.94 -12.85 -14.82
N ARG A 303 40.08 -11.96 -13.81
CA ARG A 303 41.39 -11.54 -13.27
C ARG A 303 42.14 -12.63 -12.50
N LYS A 304 41.50 -13.73 -12.13
CA LYS A 304 42.14 -14.88 -11.49
C LYS A 304 42.48 -16.01 -12.49
N ALA A 305 42.01 -15.90 -13.71
CA ALA A 305 42.28 -16.85 -14.80
C ALA A 305 43.39 -16.36 -15.74
N ASP A 306 43.73 -15.06 -15.73
CA ASP A 306 44.93 -14.45 -16.30
C ASP A 306 46.03 -14.38 -15.23
#